data_493da5f162fbb7bba9747db10b3bea7b
#
_entry.id   493da5f162fbb7bba9747db10b3bea7b
#
_cell.length_a   1.000
_cell.length_b   1.000
_cell.length_c   1.000
_cell.angle_alpha   90.00
_cell.angle_beta   90.00
_cell.angle_gamma   90.00
#
_symmetry.space_group_name_H-M   'P 1'
#
loop_
_entity.id
_entity.type
_entity.pdbx_description
1 polymer ?
#
loop_
_entity_poly.entity_id
_entity_poly.type
_entity_poly.pdbx_seq_one_letter_code
_entity_poly.pdbx_strand_id
1 'polypeptide(L)'
;MRSIKTKLFSLAMSVSMVLALAGCAMSTPSTVGSIGGVEIPAGIYLLAQYNSYNTASGLAKLATGETASDVKAVLKATCTGTINGEEVTAPGSEYVAQLTTRAIEYYAAVEKQFAAQNGVLDDAATAEAAKTADSLWGTNGDLYTANGISKATVETYLLNAQKAKALLKMAYGPEGTTPVTEAEYTDYVNNDCYYIEAVQFPLVNYSSYAMADDTQKTTIMATAESCMEELSRTATAETASGSALYTAAMTYVPQAMAAMGSEMDATQAVYYAASQLYTPDDLSSYGSDEYNNLTDPLDAAGLNHWTTIDLGTTILVARRIDPFKTYTVDELDSMYDLLTDMKSTAIQDELYAAGAALEHDLNSAALNTYSATKIKKNA
;
A
#
# COMPACT_ATOMS: atom_id res chain seq x y z
N MET A 1 8.72 -33.16 50.54
CA MET A 1 7.46 -32.52 50.19
C MET A 1 7.61 -31.02 50.40
N ARG A 2 7.93 -30.27 49.35
CA ARG A 2 8.01 -28.81 49.40
C ARG A 2 7.13 -28.28 48.26
N SER A 3 6.06 -27.61 48.66
CA SER A 3 5.13 -26.88 47.79
C SER A 3 5.84 -25.68 47.18
N ILE A 4 5.93 -25.62 45.86
CA ILE A 4 6.38 -24.43 45.09
C ILE A 4 5.12 -23.66 44.76
N LYS A 5 4.91 -22.54 45.44
CA LYS A 5 3.90 -21.55 45.10
C LYS A 5 4.40 -20.74 43.89
N THR A 6 3.80 -20.98 42.74
CA THR A 6 4.03 -20.17 41.54
C THR A 6 3.38 -18.80 41.74
N LYS A 7 4.18 -17.76 41.85
CA LYS A 7 3.73 -16.38 41.85
C LYS A 7 3.42 -15.97 40.41
N LEU A 8 2.13 -15.75 40.14
CA LEU A 8 1.68 -15.03 38.97
C LEU A 8 2.17 -13.57 39.09
N PHE A 9 3.13 -13.22 38.27
CA PHE A 9 3.49 -11.82 38.03
C PHE A 9 2.52 -11.26 36.98
N SER A 10 1.53 -10.50 37.43
CA SER A 10 0.78 -9.58 36.63
C SER A 10 1.69 -8.39 36.30
N LEU A 11 2.29 -8.39 35.11
CA LEU A 11 3.04 -7.25 34.61
C LEU A 11 2.02 -6.26 34.02
N ALA A 12 1.49 -5.40 34.87
CA ALA A 12 0.85 -4.17 34.44
C ALA A 12 1.99 -3.25 33.94
N MET A 13 2.21 -3.22 32.64
CA MET A 13 3.14 -2.28 32.02
C MET A 13 2.45 -0.93 31.92
N SER A 14 2.49 -0.16 33.02
CA SER A 14 2.26 1.27 33.02
C SER A 14 3.44 1.94 32.29
N VAL A 15 3.28 2.25 31.02
CA VAL A 15 4.22 3.11 30.30
C VAL A 15 4.03 4.52 30.83
N SER A 16 4.79 4.87 31.85
CA SER A 16 4.93 6.24 32.32
C SER A 16 5.88 6.97 31.36
N MET A 17 5.33 7.60 30.34
CA MET A 17 6.09 8.46 29.43
C MET A 17 6.39 9.78 30.17
N VAL A 18 7.58 9.90 30.77
CA VAL A 18 8.09 11.16 31.31
C VAL A 18 8.52 12.03 30.13
N LEU A 19 7.65 12.95 29.72
CA LEU A 19 7.98 14.03 28.79
C LEU A 19 8.65 15.17 29.58
N ALA A 20 9.97 15.22 29.57
CA ALA A 20 10.72 16.40 29.96
C ALA A 20 10.68 17.43 28.82
N LEU A 21 9.68 18.32 28.85
CA LEU A 21 9.65 19.55 28.05
C LEU A 21 10.09 20.70 28.89
N ALA A 22 11.35 21.13 28.73
CA ALA A 22 11.80 22.43 29.21
C ALA A 22 11.39 23.49 28.17
N GLY A 23 10.42 24.34 28.52
CA GLY A 23 10.13 25.55 27.75
C GLY A 23 8.66 25.98 27.79
N CYS A 24 8.32 26.87 28.71
CA CYS A 24 7.11 27.72 28.81
C CYS A 24 5.74 27.05 28.96
N ALA A 25 5.26 27.19 30.19
CA ALA A 25 4.03 26.69 30.78
C ALA A 25 2.74 27.12 30.09
N MET A 26 2.23 26.26 29.24
CA MET A 26 0.84 25.82 29.28
C MET A 26 0.91 24.29 29.14
N SER A 27 0.33 23.57 30.11
CA SER A 27 0.32 22.10 30.09
C SER A 27 -0.47 21.66 28.85
N THR A 28 0.24 21.32 27.77
CA THR A 28 -0.37 20.69 26.60
C THR A 28 -0.91 19.33 27.02
N PRO A 29 -2.20 19.03 26.82
CA PRO A 29 -2.74 17.73 27.18
C PRO A 29 -1.96 16.59 26.49
N SER A 30 -1.63 15.54 27.24
CA SER A 30 -0.98 14.34 26.68
C SER A 30 -1.94 13.45 25.92
N THR A 31 -3.25 13.60 26.16
CA THR A 31 -4.34 12.82 25.54
C THR A 31 -5.48 13.76 25.12
N VAL A 32 -6.24 13.35 24.13
CA VAL A 32 -7.49 14.04 23.74
C VAL A 32 -8.75 13.37 24.32
N GLY A 33 -8.60 12.39 25.20
CA GLY A 33 -9.69 11.62 25.79
C GLY A 33 -9.62 10.16 25.40
N SER A 34 -10.76 9.46 25.40
CA SER A 34 -10.84 8.05 25.05
C SER A 34 -11.98 7.74 24.09
N ILE A 35 -11.85 6.63 23.37
CA ILE A 35 -12.89 6.07 22.50
C ILE A 35 -13.03 4.59 22.87
N GLY A 36 -14.23 4.18 23.30
CA GLY A 36 -14.49 2.82 23.75
C GLY A 36 -13.61 2.37 24.92
N GLY A 37 -13.12 3.32 25.74
CA GLY A 37 -12.18 3.08 26.84
C GLY A 37 -10.70 3.02 26.42
N VAL A 38 -10.39 3.15 25.13
CA VAL A 38 -9.02 3.27 24.63
C VAL A 38 -8.60 4.73 24.67
N GLU A 39 -7.54 5.03 25.40
CA GLU A 39 -6.97 6.37 25.44
C GLU A 39 -6.41 6.78 24.07
N ILE A 40 -6.72 8.00 23.64
CA ILE A 40 -6.21 8.57 22.38
C ILE A 40 -5.10 9.56 22.70
N PRO A 41 -3.81 9.19 22.50
CA PRO A 41 -2.69 10.10 22.70
C PRO A 41 -2.81 11.34 21.80
N ALA A 42 -2.44 12.50 22.34
CA ALA A 42 -2.49 13.74 21.56
C ALA A 42 -1.67 13.67 20.27
N GLY A 43 -0.53 12.98 20.29
CA GLY A 43 0.28 12.75 19.10
C GLY A 43 -0.46 11.98 18.02
N ILE A 44 -1.20 10.94 18.37
CA ILE A 44 -2.04 10.15 17.42
C ILE A 44 -3.14 11.03 16.83
N TYR A 45 -3.81 11.84 17.65
CA TYR A 45 -4.79 12.80 17.15
C TYR A 45 -4.17 13.82 16.17
N LEU A 46 -3.00 14.37 16.51
CA LEU A 46 -2.30 15.34 15.66
C LEU A 46 -1.85 14.71 14.33
N LEU A 47 -1.35 13.48 14.36
CA LEU A 47 -0.97 12.75 13.15
C LEU A 47 -2.21 12.44 12.27
N ALA A 48 -3.29 11.98 12.87
CA ALA A 48 -4.56 11.74 12.19
C ALA A 48 -5.09 13.04 11.55
N GLN A 49 -5.08 14.16 12.30
CA GLN A 49 -5.51 15.46 11.80
C GLN A 49 -4.63 15.99 10.67
N TYR A 50 -3.30 15.81 10.78
CA TYR A 50 -2.36 16.20 9.74
C TYR A 50 -2.60 15.41 8.44
N ASN A 51 -2.77 14.10 8.52
CA ASN A 51 -3.09 13.25 7.37
C ASN A 51 -4.46 13.61 6.76
N SER A 52 -5.47 13.84 7.59
CA SER A 52 -6.80 14.29 7.16
C SER A 52 -6.74 15.64 6.43
N TYR A 53 -5.91 16.56 6.94
CA TYR A 53 -5.68 17.84 6.27
C TYR A 53 -5.00 17.66 4.90
N ASN A 54 -4.02 16.77 4.77
CA ASN A 54 -3.37 16.52 3.49
C ASN A 54 -4.36 15.97 2.46
N THR A 55 -5.23 15.05 2.85
CA THR A 55 -6.33 14.56 2.01
C THR A 55 -7.27 15.71 1.59
N ALA A 56 -7.74 16.49 2.54
CA ALA A 56 -8.60 17.64 2.26
C ALA A 56 -7.92 18.68 1.35
N SER A 57 -6.61 18.90 1.52
CA SER A 57 -5.84 19.84 0.68
C SER A 57 -5.82 19.44 -0.80
N GLY A 58 -5.77 18.13 -1.10
CA GLY A 58 -5.88 17.62 -2.47
C GLY A 58 -7.25 17.82 -3.10
N LEU A 59 -8.30 17.86 -2.27
CA LEU A 59 -9.71 17.98 -2.71
C LEU A 59 -10.23 19.42 -2.68
N ALA A 60 -9.56 20.32 -1.94
CA ALA A 60 -10.05 21.66 -1.66
C ALA A 60 -10.12 22.55 -2.91
N LYS A 61 -11.33 22.95 -3.32
CA LYS A 61 -11.58 23.89 -4.42
C LYS A 61 -12.09 25.20 -3.89
N LEU A 62 -11.52 26.30 -4.40
CA LEU A 62 -12.02 27.65 -4.19
C LEU A 62 -13.27 27.89 -5.04
N ALA A 63 -14.05 28.94 -4.73
CA ALA A 63 -15.18 29.34 -5.54
C ALA A 63 -14.82 29.68 -7.02
N THR A 64 -13.54 29.98 -7.28
CA THR A 64 -12.99 30.17 -8.63
C THR A 64 -12.69 28.86 -9.37
N GLY A 65 -12.81 27.70 -8.71
CA GLY A 65 -12.43 26.38 -9.23
C GLY A 65 -10.93 26.05 -9.05
N GLU A 66 -10.12 27.01 -8.58
CA GLU A 66 -8.69 26.78 -8.30
C GLU A 66 -8.48 25.97 -7.02
N THR A 67 -7.35 25.25 -6.94
CA THR A 67 -6.97 24.52 -5.71
C THR A 67 -6.50 25.49 -4.64
N ALA A 68 -7.00 25.33 -3.41
CA ALA A 68 -6.58 26.13 -2.27
C ALA A 68 -5.11 25.87 -1.89
N SER A 69 -4.33 26.93 -1.62
CA SER A 69 -2.87 26.81 -1.44
C SER A 69 -2.37 26.98 0.00
N ASP A 70 -3.16 27.59 0.89
CA ASP A 70 -2.78 27.78 2.30
C ASP A 70 -3.78 27.14 3.25
N VAL A 71 -3.35 26.90 4.51
CA VAL A 71 -4.14 26.17 5.51
C VAL A 71 -5.52 26.81 5.74
N LYS A 72 -5.60 28.13 5.81
CA LYS A 72 -6.88 28.82 6.06
C LYS A 72 -7.80 28.73 4.83
N ALA A 73 -7.23 28.82 3.63
CA ALA A 73 -7.96 28.66 2.38
C ALA A 73 -8.50 27.23 2.26
N VAL A 74 -7.68 26.19 2.50
CA VAL A 74 -8.09 24.79 2.49
C VAL A 74 -9.23 24.54 3.48
N LEU A 75 -9.11 25.00 4.72
CA LEU A 75 -10.14 24.79 5.75
C LEU A 75 -11.46 25.52 5.47
N LYS A 76 -11.47 26.52 4.59
CA LYS A 76 -12.66 27.25 4.15
C LYS A 76 -13.22 26.78 2.81
N ALA A 77 -12.37 26.17 1.98
CA ALA A 77 -12.75 25.70 0.65
C ALA A 77 -13.75 24.53 0.75
N THR A 78 -14.46 24.28 -0.32
CA THR A 78 -15.29 23.09 -0.44
C THR A 78 -14.43 21.89 -0.78
N CYS A 79 -14.54 20.82 0.00
CA CYS A 79 -13.96 19.50 -0.28
C CYS A 79 -15.08 18.54 -0.67
N THR A 80 -14.90 17.81 -1.75
CA THR A 80 -15.79 16.72 -2.17
C THR A 80 -14.95 15.45 -2.31
N GLY A 81 -15.36 14.40 -1.65
CA GLY A 81 -14.67 13.09 -1.69
C GLY A 81 -15.45 12.05 -0.91
N THR A 82 -14.94 10.84 -0.84
CA THR A 82 -15.63 9.70 -0.23
C THR A 82 -15.22 9.52 1.23
N ILE A 83 -16.20 9.40 2.13
CA ILE A 83 -16.02 8.99 3.54
C ILE A 83 -17.00 7.84 3.81
N ASN A 84 -16.54 6.71 4.30
CA ASN A 84 -17.34 5.50 4.56
C ASN A 84 -18.15 5.02 3.33
N GLY A 85 -17.57 5.12 2.14
CA GLY A 85 -18.24 4.72 0.89
C GLY A 85 -19.28 5.73 0.37
N GLU A 86 -19.56 6.81 1.09
CA GLU A 86 -20.51 7.85 0.69
C GLU A 86 -19.79 9.12 0.21
N GLU A 87 -20.29 9.75 -0.84
CA GLU A 87 -19.80 11.05 -1.28
C GLU A 87 -20.19 12.13 -0.28
N VAL A 88 -19.19 12.83 0.25
CA VAL A 88 -19.34 13.92 1.21
C VAL A 88 -18.83 15.21 0.59
N THR A 89 -19.67 16.24 0.59
CA THR A 89 -19.28 17.61 0.23
C THR A 89 -19.45 18.51 1.46
N ALA A 90 -18.34 19.06 1.95
CA ALA A 90 -18.31 19.87 3.15
C ALA A 90 -17.22 20.96 3.10
N PRO A 91 -17.29 22.00 3.96
CA PRO A 91 -16.15 22.88 4.20
C PRO A 91 -14.93 22.07 4.65
N GLY A 92 -13.72 22.45 4.21
CA GLY A 92 -12.50 21.71 4.51
C GLY A 92 -12.26 21.50 6.00
N SER A 93 -12.64 22.46 6.86
CA SER A 93 -12.56 22.28 8.32
C SER A 93 -13.42 21.14 8.85
N GLU A 94 -14.62 20.98 8.31
CA GLU A 94 -15.54 19.90 8.67
C GLU A 94 -15.08 18.57 8.07
N TYR A 95 -14.64 18.59 6.81
CA TYR A 95 -14.08 17.40 6.14
C TYR A 95 -12.87 16.84 6.88
N VAL A 96 -11.92 17.70 7.30
CA VAL A 96 -10.77 17.34 8.14
C VAL A 96 -11.23 16.74 9.47
N ALA A 97 -12.22 17.36 10.13
CA ALA A 97 -12.73 16.86 11.41
C ALA A 97 -13.35 15.47 11.28
N GLN A 98 -14.16 15.22 10.25
CA GLN A 98 -14.77 13.92 9.99
C GLN A 98 -13.70 12.83 9.73
N LEU A 99 -12.72 13.10 8.85
CA LEU A 99 -11.62 12.17 8.61
C LEU A 99 -10.77 11.92 9.85
N THR A 100 -10.49 12.96 10.64
CA THR A 100 -9.72 12.83 11.89
C THR A 100 -10.47 11.95 12.89
N THR A 101 -11.76 12.18 13.08
CA THR A 101 -12.61 11.36 13.96
C THR A 101 -12.59 9.89 13.51
N ARG A 102 -12.83 9.65 12.22
CA ARG A 102 -12.77 8.31 11.65
C ARG A 102 -11.42 7.61 11.88
N ALA A 103 -10.31 8.35 11.74
CA ALA A 103 -8.98 7.79 11.93
C ALA A 103 -8.70 7.40 13.39
N ILE A 104 -9.14 8.20 14.37
CA ILE A 104 -8.97 7.86 15.80
C ILE A 104 -9.97 6.80 16.28
N GLU A 105 -11.16 6.70 15.68
CA GLU A 105 -12.11 5.61 15.87
C GLU A 105 -11.52 4.28 15.40
N TYR A 106 -10.94 4.27 14.20
CA TYR A 106 -10.23 3.12 13.66
C TYR A 106 -9.06 2.69 14.56
N TYR A 107 -8.22 3.65 14.98
CA TYR A 107 -7.13 3.40 15.92
C TYR A 107 -7.65 2.70 17.18
N ALA A 108 -8.71 3.21 17.78
CA ALA A 108 -9.30 2.66 19.00
C ALA A 108 -9.90 1.26 18.78
N ALA A 109 -10.55 1.03 17.63
CA ALA A 109 -11.10 -0.28 17.26
C ALA A 109 -10.00 -1.34 17.16
N VAL A 110 -8.90 -1.02 16.49
CA VAL A 110 -7.74 -1.90 16.34
C VAL A 110 -7.16 -2.25 17.72
N GLU A 111 -6.87 -1.25 18.57
CA GLU A 111 -6.32 -1.49 19.90
C GLU A 111 -7.24 -2.37 20.74
N LYS A 112 -8.54 -2.08 20.73
CA LYS A 112 -9.54 -2.79 21.52
C LYS A 112 -9.72 -4.23 21.04
N GLN A 113 -9.85 -4.46 19.74
CA GLN A 113 -10.04 -5.80 19.19
C GLN A 113 -8.80 -6.67 19.35
N PHE A 114 -7.61 -6.09 19.11
CA PHE A 114 -6.35 -6.79 19.29
C PHE A 114 -6.14 -7.23 20.73
N ALA A 115 -6.41 -6.34 21.70
CA ALA A 115 -6.36 -6.68 23.12
C ALA A 115 -7.41 -7.73 23.51
N ALA A 116 -8.63 -7.64 22.97
CA ALA A 116 -9.71 -8.60 23.24
C ALA A 116 -9.38 -10.03 22.79
N GLN A 117 -8.58 -10.15 21.71
CA GLN A 117 -8.09 -11.43 21.20
C GLN A 117 -6.76 -11.88 21.84
N ASN A 118 -6.28 -11.19 22.89
CA ASN A 118 -4.97 -11.41 23.50
C ASN A 118 -3.82 -11.37 22.47
N GLY A 119 -3.94 -10.51 21.47
CA GLY A 119 -2.98 -10.39 20.39
C GLY A 119 -1.61 -9.94 20.87
N VAL A 120 -0.57 -10.52 20.30
CA VAL A 120 0.83 -10.14 20.53
C VAL A 120 1.48 -9.98 19.17
N LEU A 121 2.10 -8.82 18.92
CA LEU A 121 2.93 -8.66 17.74
C LEU A 121 4.23 -9.45 17.89
N ASP A 122 4.65 -10.08 16.83
CA ASP A 122 5.96 -10.72 16.79
C ASP A 122 7.10 -9.69 16.64
N ASP A 123 8.33 -10.17 16.79
CA ASP A 123 9.53 -9.33 16.70
C ASP A 123 9.70 -8.75 15.27
N ALA A 124 9.28 -9.47 14.24
CA ALA A 124 9.37 -9.01 12.86
C ALA A 124 8.42 -7.85 12.56
N ALA A 125 7.16 -7.94 12.99
CA ALA A 125 6.18 -6.86 12.86
C ALA A 125 6.61 -5.60 13.64
N THR A 126 7.16 -5.80 14.85
CA THR A 126 7.68 -4.71 15.66
C THR A 126 8.90 -4.04 15.01
N ALA A 127 9.83 -4.81 14.48
CA ALA A 127 11.02 -4.30 13.78
C ALA A 127 10.64 -3.56 12.48
N GLU A 128 9.66 -4.06 11.74
CA GLU A 128 9.17 -3.41 10.52
C GLU A 128 8.49 -2.05 10.83
N ALA A 129 7.69 -1.98 11.89
CA ALA A 129 7.12 -0.71 12.35
C ALA A 129 8.21 0.32 12.70
N ALA A 130 9.24 -0.10 13.45
CA ALA A 130 10.36 0.77 13.81
C ALA A 130 11.15 1.24 12.58
N LYS A 131 11.48 0.35 11.66
CA LYS A 131 12.19 0.66 10.41
C LYS A 131 11.41 1.64 9.54
N THR A 132 10.10 1.43 9.40
CA THR A 132 9.23 2.33 8.64
C THR A 132 9.12 3.69 9.33
N ALA A 133 9.05 3.72 10.67
CA ALA A 133 9.09 4.98 11.44
C ALA A 133 10.41 5.74 11.21
N ASP A 134 11.55 5.06 11.16
CA ASP A 134 12.84 5.67 10.88
C ASP A 134 12.87 6.31 9.48
N SER A 135 12.36 5.62 8.48
CA SER A 135 12.29 6.12 7.10
C SER A 135 11.38 7.33 6.97
N LEU A 136 10.15 7.26 7.53
CA LEU A 136 9.20 8.38 7.53
C LEU A 136 9.73 9.58 8.30
N TRP A 137 10.40 9.33 9.42
CA TRP A 137 11.01 10.38 10.22
C TRP A 137 12.19 11.04 9.49
N GLY A 138 13.01 10.26 8.79
CA GLY A 138 14.11 10.79 7.96
C GLY A 138 13.63 11.74 6.87
N THR A 139 12.44 11.51 6.32
CA THR A 139 11.86 12.32 5.25
C THR A 139 11.02 13.49 5.76
N ASN A 140 10.26 13.30 6.86
CA ASN A 140 9.22 14.24 7.29
C ASN A 140 9.42 14.74 8.72
N GLY A 141 10.53 14.41 9.41
CA GLY A 141 10.73 14.66 10.84
C GLY A 141 10.59 16.12 11.27
N ASP A 142 11.12 17.04 10.47
CA ASP A 142 11.01 18.47 10.76
C ASP A 142 9.56 18.94 10.68
N LEU A 143 8.84 18.50 9.65
CA LEU A 143 7.44 18.83 9.44
C LEU A 143 6.53 18.20 10.52
N TYR A 144 6.80 16.96 10.91
CA TYR A 144 6.11 16.32 12.02
C TYR A 144 6.35 17.05 13.33
N THR A 145 7.60 17.41 13.63
CA THR A 145 7.97 18.17 14.82
C THR A 145 7.25 19.53 14.85
N ALA A 146 7.21 20.26 13.73
CA ALA A 146 6.51 21.53 13.62
C ALA A 146 5.01 21.42 13.89
N ASN A 147 4.42 20.24 13.70
CA ASN A 147 3.02 19.90 13.99
C ASN A 147 2.82 19.22 15.37
N GLY A 148 3.85 19.13 16.20
CA GLY A 148 3.75 18.52 17.52
C GLY A 148 3.70 16.99 17.51
N ILE A 149 4.04 16.37 16.39
CA ILE A 149 4.09 14.91 16.21
C ILE A 149 5.51 14.45 16.51
N SER A 150 5.68 13.46 17.39
CA SER A 150 6.99 12.89 17.73
C SER A 150 7.26 11.61 16.90
N LYS A 151 8.54 11.23 16.81
CA LYS A 151 8.92 9.93 16.21
C LYS A 151 8.24 8.76 16.90
N ALA A 152 8.16 8.79 18.24
CA ALA A 152 7.45 7.76 19.01
C ALA A 152 5.94 7.69 18.66
N THR A 153 5.32 8.81 18.32
CA THR A 153 3.94 8.82 17.80
C THR A 153 3.83 8.09 16.47
N VAL A 154 4.75 8.36 15.54
CA VAL A 154 4.78 7.67 14.23
C VAL A 154 4.96 6.17 14.42
N GLU A 155 5.86 5.76 15.31
CA GLU A 155 6.07 4.35 15.65
C GLU A 155 4.82 3.72 16.27
N THR A 156 4.17 4.39 17.23
CA THR A 156 2.91 3.92 17.83
C THR A 156 1.81 3.72 16.78
N TYR A 157 1.69 4.67 15.84
CA TYR A 157 0.73 4.57 14.74
C TYR A 157 1.03 3.37 13.83
N LEU A 158 2.29 3.13 13.51
CA LEU A 158 2.71 1.99 12.69
C LEU A 158 2.54 0.65 13.42
N LEU A 159 2.76 0.61 14.74
CA LEU A 159 2.43 -0.57 15.55
C LEU A 159 0.92 -0.87 15.53
N ASN A 160 0.07 0.16 15.55
CA ASN A 160 -1.38 -0.02 15.38
C ASN A 160 -1.72 -0.60 13.99
N ALA A 161 -1.05 -0.15 12.93
CA ALA A 161 -1.20 -0.75 11.59
C ALA A 161 -0.77 -2.23 11.55
N GLN A 162 0.34 -2.59 12.24
CA GLN A 162 0.74 -4.01 12.37
C GLN A 162 -0.29 -4.83 13.15
N LYS A 163 -0.95 -4.25 14.17
CA LYS A 163 -2.06 -4.92 14.87
C LYS A 163 -3.26 -5.15 13.95
N ALA A 164 -3.60 -4.18 13.10
CA ALA A 164 -4.66 -4.36 12.10
C ALA A 164 -4.33 -5.51 11.12
N LYS A 165 -3.08 -5.58 10.65
CA LYS A 165 -2.60 -6.71 9.82
C LYS A 165 -2.64 -8.05 10.57
N ALA A 166 -2.34 -8.06 11.87
CA ALA A 166 -2.48 -9.26 12.68
C ALA A 166 -3.94 -9.67 12.87
N LEU A 167 -4.85 -8.71 13.06
CA LEU A 167 -6.30 -8.96 13.12
C LEU A 167 -6.84 -9.57 11.82
N LEU A 168 -6.36 -9.13 10.66
CA LEU A 168 -6.69 -9.76 9.38
C LEU A 168 -6.30 -11.25 9.38
N LYS A 169 -5.08 -11.58 9.81
CA LYS A 169 -4.63 -12.97 9.91
C LYS A 169 -5.40 -13.78 10.94
N MET A 170 -5.77 -13.17 12.08
CA MET A 170 -6.60 -13.81 13.11
C MET A 170 -8.04 -14.07 12.66
N ALA A 171 -8.56 -13.25 11.72
CA ALA A 171 -9.89 -13.44 11.14
C ALA A 171 -9.87 -14.43 9.99
N TYR A 172 -8.98 -14.22 9.01
CA TYR A 172 -9.04 -14.84 7.69
C TYR A 172 -7.88 -15.78 7.37
N GLY A 173 -6.82 -15.80 8.18
CA GLY A 173 -5.69 -16.74 8.00
C GLY A 173 -6.08 -18.20 8.22
N PRO A 174 -5.18 -19.16 7.96
CA PRO A 174 -5.48 -20.60 8.03
C PRO A 174 -6.04 -21.07 9.38
N GLU A 175 -5.65 -20.44 10.48
CA GLU A 175 -6.16 -20.71 11.85
C GLU A 175 -7.15 -19.63 12.33
N GLY A 176 -7.65 -18.79 11.43
CA GLY A 176 -8.56 -17.71 11.73
C GLY A 176 -9.97 -18.16 12.08
N THR A 177 -10.81 -17.21 12.50
CA THR A 177 -12.23 -17.50 12.82
C THR A 177 -13.08 -17.75 11.58
N THR A 178 -12.67 -17.22 10.43
CA THR A 178 -13.35 -17.38 9.13
C THR A 178 -12.27 -17.51 8.03
N PRO A 179 -11.51 -18.63 8.02
CA PRO A 179 -10.35 -18.76 7.15
C PRO A 179 -10.75 -18.73 5.68
N VAL A 180 -9.93 -18.05 4.86
CA VAL A 180 -10.06 -18.11 3.40
C VAL A 180 -9.74 -19.54 2.96
N THR A 181 -10.62 -20.11 2.14
CA THR A 181 -10.46 -21.47 1.64
C THR A 181 -9.54 -21.52 0.41
N GLU A 182 -8.92 -22.67 0.16
CA GLU A 182 -8.13 -22.91 -1.05
C GLU A 182 -8.94 -22.63 -2.35
N ALA A 183 -10.24 -22.90 -2.33
CA ALA A 183 -11.12 -22.60 -3.46
C ALA A 183 -11.28 -21.09 -3.69
N GLU A 184 -11.41 -20.29 -2.62
CA GLU A 184 -11.48 -18.82 -2.73
C GLU A 184 -10.17 -18.23 -3.26
N TYR A 185 -9.01 -18.71 -2.80
CA TYR A 185 -7.72 -18.32 -3.37
C TYR A 185 -7.61 -18.66 -4.84
N THR A 186 -8.01 -19.89 -5.19
CA THR A 186 -7.98 -20.36 -6.58
C THR A 186 -8.89 -19.52 -7.48
N ASP A 187 -10.09 -19.21 -7.02
CA ASP A 187 -11.04 -18.37 -7.75
C ASP A 187 -10.49 -16.94 -7.92
N TYR A 188 -9.93 -16.36 -6.88
CA TYR A 188 -9.32 -15.02 -6.93
C TYR A 188 -8.17 -14.95 -7.93
N VAL A 189 -7.22 -15.89 -7.85
CA VAL A 189 -6.05 -15.90 -8.74
C VAL A 189 -6.46 -16.14 -10.20
N ASN A 190 -7.43 -17.02 -10.45
CA ASN A 190 -7.84 -17.36 -11.81
C ASN A 190 -8.72 -16.29 -12.47
N ASN A 191 -9.56 -15.60 -11.68
CA ASN A 191 -10.57 -14.70 -12.23
C ASN A 191 -10.14 -13.22 -12.15
N ASP A 192 -9.42 -12.85 -11.11
CA ASP A 192 -9.10 -11.44 -10.80
C ASP A 192 -7.62 -11.09 -11.03
N CYS A 193 -6.71 -12.09 -11.02
CA CYS A 193 -5.28 -11.86 -11.18
C CYS A 193 -4.76 -12.28 -12.56
N TYR A 194 -3.59 -11.77 -12.91
CA TYR A 194 -2.86 -12.16 -14.11
C TYR A 194 -1.45 -12.64 -13.74
N TYR A 195 -1.16 -13.94 -13.94
CA TYR A 195 0.21 -14.41 -13.88
C TYR A 195 0.84 -14.27 -15.27
N ILE A 196 1.76 -13.31 -15.41
CA ILE A 196 2.33 -12.90 -16.69
C ILE A 196 3.80 -13.26 -16.74
N GLU A 197 4.19 -13.95 -17.81
CA GLU A 197 5.58 -14.03 -18.23
C GLU A 197 5.81 -13.08 -19.37
N ALA A 198 6.87 -12.28 -19.30
CA ALA A 198 7.17 -11.29 -20.33
C ALA A 198 8.67 -11.07 -20.55
N VAL A 199 9.02 -10.74 -21.77
CA VAL A 199 10.28 -10.08 -22.14
C VAL A 199 9.95 -8.66 -22.57
N GLN A 200 10.65 -7.67 -21.98
CA GLN A 200 10.41 -6.25 -22.18
C GLN A 200 11.43 -5.69 -23.18
N PHE A 201 10.95 -4.94 -24.15
CA PHE A 201 11.74 -4.23 -25.14
C PHE A 201 11.52 -2.73 -24.97
N PRO A 202 12.42 -2.00 -24.28
CA PRO A 202 12.27 -0.57 -24.06
C PRO A 202 12.22 0.21 -25.38
N LEU A 203 11.31 1.19 -25.44
CA LEU A 203 11.25 2.21 -26.49
C LEU A 203 11.84 3.55 -26.03
N VAL A 204 12.43 3.57 -24.82
CA VAL A 204 13.13 4.73 -24.27
C VAL A 204 14.60 4.38 -24.10
N ASN A 205 15.47 5.23 -24.65
CA ASN A 205 16.90 5.16 -24.38
C ASN A 205 17.17 5.81 -23.02
N TYR A 206 17.45 5.02 -22.01
CA TYR A 206 17.64 5.52 -20.63
C TYR A 206 18.89 6.39 -20.43
N SER A 207 19.84 6.39 -21.37
CA SER A 207 21.01 7.27 -21.32
C SER A 207 20.74 8.67 -21.83
N SER A 208 19.88 8.80 -22.84
CA SER A 208 19.52 10.09 -23.48
C SER A 208 18.10 10.54 -23.17
N TYR A 209 17.27 9.69 -22.55
CA TYR A 209 15.83 9.86 -22.37
C TYR A 209 15.05 10.11 -23.67
N ALA A 210 15.63 9.72 -24.81
CA ALA A 210 14.97 9.84 -26.12
C ALA A 210 14.05 8.65 -26.36
N MET A 211 12.87 8.91 -26.90
CA MET A 211 11.97 7.88 -27.41
C MET A 211 12.50 7.34 -28.74
N ALA A 212 12.23 6.07 -29.02
CA ALA A 212 12.47 5.46 -30.32
C ALA A 212 11.69 6.21 -31.41
N ASP A 213 12.36 6.54 -32.53
CA ASP A 213 11.67 7.02 -33.72
C ASP A 213 10.92 5.86 -34.42
N ASP A 214 10.11 6.18 -35.43
CA ASP A 214 9.28 5.20 -36.13
C ASP A 214 10.11 4.07 -36.77
N THR A 215 11.33 4.35 -37.26
CA THR A 215 12.23 3.34 -37.83
C THR A 215 12.79 2.42 -36.77
N GLN A 216 13.23 3.00 -35.67
CA GLN A 216 13.73 2.26 -34.49
C GLN A 216 12.61 1.39 -33.88
N LYS A 217 11.42 1.97 -33.71
CA LYS A 217 10.25 1.24 -33.20
C LYS A 217 9.88 0.06 -34.09
N THR A 218 9.90 0.25 -35.41
CA THR A 218 9.66 -0.84 -36.40
C THR A 218 10.69 -1.95 -36.23
N THR A 219 11.98 -1.61 -36.10
CA THR A 219 13.06 -2.58 -35.89
C THR A 219 12.93 -3.33 -34.59
N ILE A 220 12.59 -2.63 -33.51
CA ILE A 220 12.38 -3.23 -32.17
C ILE A 220 11.16 -4.17 -32.20
N MET A 221 10.07 -3.77 -32.85
CA MET A 221 8.89 -4.61 -33.02
C MET A 221 9.22 -5.91 -33.77
N ALA A 222 9.97 -5.84 -34.90
CA ALA A 222 10.39 -7.05 -35.62
C ALA A 222 11.30 -7.97 -34.76
N THR A 223 12.12 -7.38 -33.88
CA THR A 223 12.95 -8.13 -32.93
C THR A 223 12.08 -8.80 -31.86
N ALA A 224 11.06 -8.10 -31.35
CA ALA A 224 10.11 -8.65 -30.41
C ALA A 224 9.26 -9.79 -31.02
N GLU A 225 8.83 -9.64 -32.28
CA GLU A 225 8.14 -10.71 -33.01
C GLU A 225 9.03 -11.96 -33.18
N SER A 226 10.30 -11.79 -33.48
CA SER A 226 11.27 -12.90 -33.55
C SER A 226 11.46 -13.58 -32.18
N CYS A 227 11.48 -12.81 -31.09
CA CYS A 227 11.49 -13.33 -29.72
C CYS A 227 10.20 -14.10 -29.42
N MET A 228 9.05 -13.58 -29.80
CA MET A 228 7.74 -14.25 -29.63
C MET A 228 7.71 -15.61 -30.35
N GLU A 229 8.18 -15.66 -31.60
CA GLU A 229 8.27 -16.90 -32.37
C GLU A 229 9.20 -17.94 -31.70
N GLU A 230 10.34 -17.49 -31.14
CA GLU A 230 11.27 -18.36 -30.43
C GLU A 230 10.62 -18.90 -29.15
N LEU A 231 10.02 -18.04 -28.32
CA LEU A 231 9.30 -18.45 -27.11
C LEU A 231 8.13 -19.37 -27.41
N SER A 232 7.39 -19.13 -28.49
CA SER A 232 6.29 -19.99 -28.94
C SER A 232 6.75 -21.41 -29.31
N ARG A 233 8.04 -21.59 -29.66
CA ARG A 233 8.63 -22.91 -29.95
C ARG A 233 9.30 -23.56 -28.74
N THR A 234 9.89 -22.76 -27.84
CA THR A 234 10.74 -23.27 -26.76
C THR A 234 10.05 -23.27 -25.39
N ALA A 235 9.05 -22.43 -25.18
CA ALA A 235 8.30 -22.29 -23.95
C ALA A 235 6.81 -22.61 -24.17
N THR A 236 6.52 -23.84 -24.67
CA THR A 236 5.17 -24.30 -25.00
C THR A 236 4.44 -24.94 -23.81
N ALA A 237 5.14 -25.27 -22.72
CA ALA A 237 4.54 -25.87 -21.54
C ALA A 237 3.64 -24.88 -20.81
N GLU A 238 2.59 -25.38 -20.17
CA GLU A 238 1.68 -24.59 -19.33
C GLU A 238 2.32 -24.12 -18.01
N THR A 239 3.55 -24.55 -17.73
CA THR A 239 4.34 -24.19 -16.56
C THR A 239 5.22 -22.98 -16.84
N ALA A 240 5.74 -22.34 -15.78
CA ALA A 240 6.65 -21.22 -15.89
C ALA A 240 7.84 -21.52 -16.81
N SER A 241 8.18 -20.59 -17.70
CA SER A 241 9.19 -20.77 -18.75
C SER A 241 10.62 -20.82 -18.25
N GLY A 242 10.89 -20.32 -17.02
CA GLY A 242 12.18 -20.40 -16.37
C GLY A 242 13.34 -19.93 -17.27
N SER A 243 14.29 -20.83 -17.59
CA SER A 243 15.49 -20.51 -18.36
C SER A 243 15.21 -20.07 -19.79
N ALA A 244 14.11 -20.50 -20.42
CA ALA A 244 13.79 -20.10 -21.79
C ALA A 244 13.50 -18.60 -21.88
N LEU A 245 12.80 -18.03 -20.89
CA LEU A 245 12.51 -16.60 -20.81
C LEU A 245 13.77 -15.76 -20.68
N TYR A 246 14.68 -16.15 -19.77
CA TYR A 246 15.99 -15.46 -19.61
C TYR A 246 16.86 -15.59 -20.85
N THR A 247 16.88 -16.75 -21.49
CA THR A 247 17.64 -16.97 -22.71
C THR A 247 17.13 -16.09 -23.86
N ALA A 248 15.82 -15.97 -24.00
CA ALA A 248 15.20 -15.09 -24.98
C ALA A 248 15.55 -13.60 -24.70
N ALA A 249 15.44 -13.16 -23.45
CA ALA A 249 15.83 -11.79 -23.07
C ALA A 249 17.31 -11.51 -23.40
N MET A 250 18.24 -12.40 -23.02
CA MET A 250 19.66 -12.25 -23.32
C MET A 250 19.96 -12.22 -24.84
N THR A 251 19.14 -12.89 -25.65
CA THR A 251 19.32 -12.95 -27.09
C THR A 251 18.77 -11.72 -27.80
N TYR A 252 17.58 -11.29 -27.46
CA TYR A 252 16.81 -10.33 -28.26
C TYR A 252 16.84 -8.89 -27.72
N VAL A 253 16.90 -8.70 -26.37
CA VAL A 253 16.89 -7.34 -25.82
C VAL A 253 18.13 -6.52 -26.20
N PRO A 254 19.37 -7.08 -26.23
CA PRO A 254 20.53 -6.34 -26.71
C PRO A 254 20.42 -5.90 -28.17
N GLN A 255 19.75 -6.71 -29.03
CA GLN A 255 19.52 -6.36 -30.44
C GLN A 255 18.56 -5.17 -30.56
N ALA A 256 17.50 -5.14 -29.76
CA ALA A 256 16.56 -4.02 -29.70
C ALA A 256 17.23 -2.74 -29.17
N MET A 257 18.08 -2.87 -28.14
CA MET A 257 18.84 -1.73 -27.60
C MET A 257 19.86 -1.18 -28.63
N ALA A 258 20.49 -2.06 -29.42
CA ALA A 258 21.39 -1.64 -30.49
C ALA A 258 20.66 -0.83 -31.58
N ALA A 259 19.40 -1.13 -31.89
CA ALA A 259 18.57 -0.34 -32.81
C ALA A 259 18.34 1.10 -32.29
N MET A 260 18.42 1.32 -30.98
CA MET A 260 18.35 2.64 -30.35
C MET A 260 19.73 3.31 -30.17
N GLY A 261 20.80 2.70 -30.71
CA GLY A 261 22.16 3.19 -30.53
C GLY A 261 22.74 2.98 -29.13
N SER A 262 22.19 2.03 -28.35
CA SER A 262 22.66 1.66 -27.02
C SER A 262 23.31 0.28 -27.05
N GLU A 263 24.45 0.14 -26.37
CA GLU A 263 25.06 -1.16 -26.14
C GLU A 263 24.56 -1.74 -24.81
N MET A 264 24.23 -3.01 -24.80
CA MET A 264 23.82 -3.74 -23.59
C MET A 264 24.55 -5.08 -23.52
N ASP A 265 25.12 -5.39 -22.36
CA ASP A 265 25.64 -6.73 -22.09
C ASP A 265 24.47 -7.73 -21.99
N ALA A 266 24.60 -8.87 -22.66
CA ALA A 266 23.56 -9.90 -22.65
C ALA A 266 23.20 -10.38 -21.24
N THR A 267 24.16 -10.39 -20.31
CA THR A 267 23.89 -10.79 -18.92
C THR A 267 23.01 -9.78 -18.15
N GLN A 268 23.00 -8.51 -18.56
CA GLN A 268 22.12 -7.50 -18.00
C GLN A 268 20.69 -7.61 -18.56
N ALA A 269 20.54 -8.20 -19.73
CA ALA A 269 19.23 -8.35 -20.36
C ALA A 269 18.28 -9.28 -19.59
N VAL A 270 18.77 -10.09 -18.66
CA VAL A 270 17.94 -10.93 -17.77
C VAL A 270 16.95 -10.10 -16.92
N TYR A 271 17.28 -8.85 -16.63
CA TYR A 271 16.41 -7.96 -15.87
C TYR A 271 15.19 -7.46 -16.69
N TYR A 272 15.17 -7.72 -17.98
CA TYR A 272 14.03 -7.45 -18.88
C TYR A 272 13.12 -8.66 -19.06
N ALA A 273 13.42 -9.77 -18.39
CA ALA A 273 12.52 -10.92 -18.29
C ALA A 273 11.80 -10.88 -16.94
N ALA A 274 10.51 -11.04 -16.97
CA ALA A 274 9.66 -11.06 -15.78
C ALA A 274 8.73 -12.28 -15.81
N SER A 275 8.50 -12.85 -14.62
CA SER A 275 7.49 -13.87 -14.39
C SER A 275 6.84 -13.52 -13.05
N GLN A 276 5.60 -13.01 -13.06
CA GLN A 276 5.01 -12.33 -11.92
C GLN A 276 3.49 -12.41 -11.95
N LEU A 277 2.89 -12.52 -10.75
CA LEU A 277 1.46 -12.31 -10.54
C LEU A 277 1.19 -10.81 -10.38
N TYR A 278 0.16 -10.34 -11.06
CA TYR A 278 -0.41 -9.01 -10.91
C TYR A 278 -1.80 -9.14 -10.30
N THR A 279 -2.00 -8.52 -9.17
CA THR A 279 -3.31 -8.43 -8.51
C THR A 279 -4.14 -7.28 -9.10
N PRO A 280 -5.46 -7.20 -8.84
CA PRO A 280 -6.28 -6.04 -9.22
C PRO A 280 -5.72 -4.71 -8.73
N ASP A 281 -5.14 -4.69 -7.53
CA ASP A 281 -4.52 -3.48 -6.95
C ASP A 281 -3.26 -3.06 -7.71
N ASP A 282 -2.40 -4.03 -8.08
CA ASP A 282 -1.24 -3.76 -8.93
C ASP A 282 -1.68 -3.15 -10.26
N LEU A 283 -2.65 -3.77 -10.92
CA LEU A 283 -3.15 -3.37 -12.23
C LEU A 283 -3.87 -2.02 -12.18
N SER A 284 -4.63 -1.73 -11.12
CA SER A 284 -5.32 -0.46 -10.95
C SER A 284 -4.37 0.74 -10.87
N SER A 285 -3.12 0.51 -10.44
CA SER A 285 -2.10 1.54 -10.33
C SER A 285 -1.64 2.10 -11.68
N TYR A 286 -1.85 1.34 -12.78
CA TYR A 286 -1.48 1.75 -14.14
C TYR A 286 -2.51 2.69 -14.81
N GLY A 287 -3.70 2.89 -14.22
CA GLY A 287 -4.80 3.59 -14.86
C GLY A 287 -5.57 2.73 -15.87
N SER A 288 -6.81 3.11 -16.17
CA SER A 288 -7.74 2.26 -16.95
C SER A 288 -7.24 1.95 -18.37
N ASP A 289 -6.65 2.92 -19.05
CA ASP A 289 -6.19 2.75 -20.43
C ASP A 289 -4.93 1.86 -20.51
N GLU A 290 -3.97 2.05 -19.60
CA GLU A 290 -2.76 1.23 -19.53
C GLU A 290 -3.08 -0.19 -19.08
N TYR A 291 -4.01 -0.35 -18.14
CA TYR A 291 -4.53 -1.63 -17.71
C TYR A 291 -5.11 -2.42 -18.91
N ASN A 292 -6.04 -1.83 -19.65
CA ASN A 292 -6.68 -2.48 -20.78
C ASN A 292 -5.68 -2.77 -21.92
N ASN A 293 -4.71 -1.87 -22.16
CA ASN A 293 -3.65 -2.09 -23.14
C ASN A 293 -2.76 -3.30 -22.83
N LEU A 294 -2.66 -3.71 -21.55
CA LEU A 294 -1.94 -4.91 -21.14
C LEU A 294 -2.83 -6.14 -21.18
N THR A 295 -4.04 -6.07 -20.60
CA THR A 295 -4.89 -7.26 -20.35
C THR A 295 -5.68 -7.69 -21.57
N ASP A 296 -6.24 -6.77 -22.37
CA ASP A 296 -7.03 -7.11 -23.55
C ASP A 296 -6.27 -7.98 -24.57
N PRO A 297 -4.99 -7.67 -24.94
CA PRO A 297 -4.22 -8.54 -25.83
C PRO A 297 -3.91 -9.92 -25.23
N LEU A 298 -3.68 -10.00 -23.92
CA LEU A 298 -3.45 -11.28 -23.22
C LEU A 298 -4.69 -12.14 -23.20
N ASP A 299 -5.85 -11.56 -22.95
CA ASP A 299 -7.13 -12.26 -22.97
C ASP A 299 -7.52 -12.70 -24.39
N ALA A 300 -7.25 -11.86 -25.39
CA ALA A 300 -7.47 -12.22 -26.79
C ALA A 300 -6.54 -13.34 -27.27
N ALA A 301 -5.30 -13.40 -26.79
CA ALA A 301 -4.37 -14.49 -27.07
C ALA A 301 -4.77 -15.78 -26.35
N GLY A 302 -5.35 -15.69 -25.14
CA GLY A 302 -5.69 -16.80 -24.27
C GLY A 302 -4.49 -17.35 -23.49
N LEU A 303 -4.80 -18.28 -22.56
CA LEU A 303 -3.76 -18.89 -21.71
C LEU A 303 -2.69 -19.61 -22.53
N ASN A 304 -1.45 -19.48 -22.10
CA ASN A 304 -0.24 -20.11 -22.68
C ASN A 304 0.14 -19.66 -24.09
N HIS A 305 -0.52 -18.65 -24.64
CA HIS A 305 -0.19 -18.14 -25.97
C HIS A 305 0.61 -16.83 -25.85
N TRP A 306 1.78 -16.82 -26.49
CA TRP A 306 2.62 -15.64 -26.59
C TRP A 306 2.01 -14.61 -27.53
N THR A 307 2.06 -13.35 -27.14
CA THR A 307 1.62 -12.21 -27.93
C THR A 307 2.56 -11.03 -27.75
N THR A 308 2.52 -10.11 -28.71
CA THR A 308 3.29 -8.86 -28.65
C THR A 308 2.35 -7.72 -28.31
N ILE A 309 2.73 -6.91 -27.32
CA ILE A 309 1.93 -5.81 -26.77
C ILE A 309 2.73 -4.52 -26.82
N ASP A 310 2.21 -3.50 -27.48
CA ASP A 310 2.82 -2.15 -27.52
C ASP A 310 2.18 -1.26 -26.44
N LEU A 311 2.94 -0.93 -25.39
CA LEU A 311 2.54 -0.05 -24.30
C LEU A 311 3.03 1.40 -24.49
N GLY A 312 3.49 1.76 -25.69
CA GLY A 312 3.95 3.11 -26.02
C GLY A 312 5.39 3.40 -25.58
N THR A 313 5.78 3.10 -24.36
CA THR A 313 7.16 3.26 -23.85
C THR A 313 7.97 1.97 -23.85
N THR A 314 7.31 0.84 -24.03
CA THR A 314 7.90 -0.50 -24.11
C THR A 314 7.02 -1.41 -24.97
N ILE A 315 7.65 -2.37 -25.64
CA ILE A 315 6.96 -3.49 -26.26
C ILE A 315 7.17 -4.70 -25.36
N LEU A 316 6.10 -5.44 -25.07
CA LEU A 316 6.18 -6.71 -24.35
C LEU A 316 5.98 -7.86 -25.32
N VAL A 317 6.79 -8.91 -25.17
CA VAL A 317 6.45 -10.25 -25.63
C VAL A 317 5.98 -11.00 -24.39
N ALA A 318 4.70 -11.25 -24.29
CA ALA A 318 4.08 -11.74 -23.06
C ALA A 318 3.10 -12.90 -23.29
N ARG A 319 2.88 -13.68 -22.25
CA ARG A 319 1.78 -14.63 -22.15
C ARG A 319 1.20 -14.65 -20.76
N ARG A 320 -0.08 -14.99 -20.65
CA ARG A 320 -0.73 -15.37 -19.39
C ARG A 320 -0.62 -16.88 -19.19
N ILE A 321 -0.25 -17.33 -17.98
CA ILE A 321 -0.25 -18.76 -17.62
C ILE A 321 -1.10 -19.00 -16.39
N ASP A 322 -1.52 -20.25 -16.20
CA ASP A 322 -2.12 -20.72 -14.96
C ASP A 322 -1.00 -20.97 -13.93
N PRO A 323 -0.88 -20.15 -12.86
CA PRO A 323 0.21 -20.32 -11.92
C PRO A 323 0.12 -21.62 -11.11
N PHE A 324 -1.07 -22.22 -10.97
CA PHE A 324 -1.26 -23.47 -10.23
C PHE A 324 -0.67 -24.71 -10.93
N LYS A 325 -0.20 -24.56 -12.17
CA LYS A 325 0.63 -25.59 -12.82
C LYS A 325 2.05 -25.65 -12.25
N THR A 326 2.49 -24.58 -11.60
CA THR A 326 3.85 -24.45 -11.08
C THR A 326 3.89 -24.30 -9.56
N TYR A 327 2.93 -23.60 -8.98
CA TYR A 327 2.90 -23.20 -7.58
C TYR A 327 1.65 -23.69 -6.87
N THR A 328 1.76 -23.94 -5.58
CA THR A 328 0.63 -24.17 -4.68
C THR A 328 0.03 -22.82 -4.24
N VAL A 329 -1.19 -22.86 -3.67
CA VAL A 329 -1.82 -21.67 -3.05
C VAL A 329 -0.92 -21.07 -1.98
N ASP A 330 -0.34 -21.89 -1.09
CA ASP A 330 0.52 -21.42 0.00
C ASP A 330 1.78 -20.72 -0.51
N GLU A 331 2.38 -21.24 -1.60
CA GLU A 331 3.53 -20.60 -2.24
C GLU A 331 3.15 -19.24 -2.85
N LEU A 332 2.01 -19.15 -3.54
CA LEU A 332 1.54 -17.90 -4.12
C LEU A 332 1.17 -16.89 -3.03
N ASP A 333 0.47 -17.29 -1.98
CA ASP A 333 0.15 -16.40 -0.85
C ASP A 333 1.42 -15.90 -0.15
N SER A 334 2.40 -16.78 0.05
CA SER A 334 3.69 -16.40 0.63
C SER A 334 4.48 -15.41 -0.22
N MET A 335 4.41 -15.51 -1.56
CA MET A 335 5.13 -14.63 -2.48
C MET A 335 4.43 -13.28 -2.68
N TYR A 336 3.10 -13.27 -2.67
CA TYR A 336 2.29 -12.12 -3.11
C TYR A 336 1.34 -11.56 -2.04
N ASP A 337 1.33 -12.13 -0.81
CA ASP A 337 0.45 -11.72 0.31
C ASP A 337 -1.05 -11.66 -0.10
N LEU A 338 -1.49 -12.68 -0.85
CA LEU A 338 -2.83 -12.75 -1.45
C LEU A 338 -3.95 -12.59 -0.41
N LEU A 339 -3.74 -13.12 0.80
CA LEU A 339 -4.68 -12.94 1.91
C LEU A 339 -4.94 -11.44 2.17
N THR A 340 -3.89 -10.64 2.18
CA THR A 340 -4.02 -9.19 2.38
C THR A 340 -4.80 -8.55 1.23
N ASP A 341 -4.48 -8.88 -0.01
CA ASP A 341 -5.18 -8.34 -1.19
C ASP A 341 -6.67 -8.70 -1.18
N MET A 342 -7.01 -9.94 -0.86
CA MET A 342 -8.39 -10.42 -0.83
C MET A 342 -9.22 -9.85 0.32
N LYS A 343 -8.62 -9.59 1.49
CA LYS A 343 -9.37 -9.34 2.73
C LYS A 343 -9.06 -8.02 3.42
N SER A 344 -8.09 -7.23 2.94
CA SER A 344 -7.74 -5.93 3.56
C SER A 344 -8.92 -4.96 3.61
N THR A 345 -9.68 -4.84 2.54
CA THR A 345 -10.87 -3.99 2.51
C THR A 345 -11.93 -4.47 3.49
N ALA A 346 -12.21 -5.77 3.54
CA ALA A 346 -13.20 -6.33 4.44
C ALA A 346 -12.86 -6.08 5.92
N ILE A 347 -11.64 -6.40 6.35
CA ILE A 347 -11.21 -6.15 7.74
C ILE A 347 -11.16 -4.66 8.06
N GLN A 348 -10.77 -3.82 7.09
CA GLN A 348 -10.76 -2.38 7.28
C GLN A 348 -12.16 -1.81 7.50
N ASP A 349 -13.13 -2.25 6.71
CA ASP A 349 -14.54 -1.83 6.85
C ASP A 349 -15.14 -2.30 8.19
N GLU A 350 -14.84 -3.53 8.60
CA GLU A 350 -15.23 -4.06 9.91
C GLU A 350 -14.64 -3.20 11.06
N LEU A 351 -13.36 -2.84 10.98
CA LEU A 351 -12.69 -2.02 11.98
C LEU A 351 -13.22 -0.58 12.00
N TYR A 352 -13.53 0.02 10.84
CA TYR A 352 -14.19 1.32 10.79
C TYR A 352 -15.59 1.28 11.38
N ALA A 353 -16.39 0.28 11.04
CA ALA A 353 -17.73 0.11 11.59
C ALA A 353 -17.70 -0.11 13.12
N ALA A 354 -16.76 -0.95 13.57
CA ALA A 354 -16.55 -1.19 15.00
C ALA A 354 -16.11 0.09 15.73
N GLY A 355 -15.22 0.89 15.14
CA GLY A 355 -14.75 2.15 15.70
C GLY A 355 -15.84 3.18 15.84
N ALA A 356 -16.64 3.37 14.80
CA ALA A 356 -17.78 4.30 14.80
C ALA A 356 -18.86 3.96 15.81
N ALA A 357 -18.98 2.69 16.21
CA ALA A 357 -19.91 2.23 17.24
C ALA A 357 -19.40 2.41 18.68
N LEU A 358 -18.16 2.82 18.89
CA LEU A 358 -17.58 3.03 20.21
C LEU A 358 -18.07 4.33 20.86
N GLU A 359 -18.24 4.33 22.16
CA GLU A 359 -18.56 5.53 22.92
C GLU A 359 -17.37 6.49 22.97
N HIS A 360 -17.61 7.77 22.73
CA HIS A 360 -16.60 8.82 22.75
C HIS A 360 -16.63 9.56 24.10
N ASP A 361 -15.50 9.62 24.78
CA ASP A 361 -15.23 10.46 25.94
C ASP A 361 -14.05 11.38 25.62
N LEU A 362 -14.28 12.33 24.69
CA LEU A 362 -13.26 13.24 24.20
C LEU A 362 -13.25 14.57 24.95
N ASN A 363 -12.07 15.05 25.29
CA ASN A 363 -11.86 16.30 26.02
C ASN A 363 -11.91 17.49 25.06
N SER A 364 -13.01 18.25 25.08
CA SER A 364 -13.21 19.41 24.24
C SER A 364 -12.14 20.50 24.40
N ALA A 365 -11.57 20.68 25.61
CA ALA A 365 -10.49 21.66 25.84
C ALA A 365 -9.18 21.21 25.16
N ALA A 366 -8.88 19.91 25.18
CA ALA A 366 -7.74 19.35 24.47
C ALA A 366 -7.93 19.49 22.94
N LEU A 367 -9.09 19.14 22.39
CA LEU A 367 -9.41 19.29 20.97
C LEU A 367 -9.27 20.74 20.49
N ASN A 368 -9.74 21.71 21.29
CA ASN A 368 -9.59 23.14 20.97
C ASN A 368 -8.10 23.58 21.01
N THR A 369 -7.29 22.96 21.86
CA THR A 369 -5.85 23.21 21.89
C THR A 369 -5.17 22.75 20.60
N TYR A 370 -5.64 21.64 20.01
CA TYR A 370 -5.11 21.03 18.80
C TYR A 370 -5.92 21.35 17.52
N SER A 371 -6.42 22.57 17.39
CA SER A 371 -7.20 23.01 16.22
C SER A 371 -6.42 22.83 14.91
N ALA A 372 -7.09 22.35 13.86
CA ALA A 372 -6.55 22.20 12.50
C ALA A 372 -6.02 23.52 11.90
N THR A 373 -6.47 24.68 12.42
CA THR A 373 -5.94 26.00 12.00
C THR A 373 -4.47 26.22 12.36
N LYS A 374 -3.91 25.37 13.24
CA LYS A 374 -2.51 25.44 13.69
C LYS A 374 -1.56 24.55 12.87
N ILE A 375 -2.07 23.78 11.92
CA ILE A 375 -1.27 22.92 11.05
C ILE A 375 -0.21 23.73 10.30
N LYS A 376 1.00 23.18 10.20
CA LYS A 376 2.12 23.70 9.43
C LYS A 376 2.31 22.86 8.19
N LYS A 377 2.40 23.50 7.02
CA LYS A 377 2.65 22.84 5.73
C LYS A 377 4.14 22.71 5.42
N ASN A 378 4.93 23.64 5.97
CA ASN A 378 6.38 23.72 5.78
C ASN A 378 7.03 23.78 7.16
N ALA A 379 8.16 23.11 7.30
CA ALA A 379 9.01 23.17 8.48
C ALA A 379 10.03 24.31 8.38
#